data_45a76809d7ccf08b068909cec579a28b
#
_entry.id   45a76809d7ccf08b068909cec579a28b
#
_cell.length_a   1.000
_cell.length_b   1.000
_cell.length_c   1.000
_cell.angle_alpha   90.00
_cell.angle_beta   90.00
_cell.angle_gamma   90.00
#
_symmetry.space_group_name_H-M   'P 1'
#
loop_
_entity.id
_entity.type
_entity.pdbx_description
1 polymer ?
#
loop_
_entity_poly.entity_id
_entity_poly.type
_entity_poly.pdbx_seq_one_letter_code
_entity_poly.pdbx_strand_id
1 'polypeptide(L)'
;MHIYAQIDSGRRAFAISQTTGPLEGADLVELATYDPELIGKVHNLATGEWEAPEAVEDPRVWWVDVGPFKDRLGMDAPAIYASTHDACKGVVGMVEGRKYIDLRDPRIAAMMGVLIATAQPAANSVWPGSGPMTAAKRDAILTTPTTEVERHVKGLEG
;
A
#
# COMPACT_ATOMS: atom_id res chain seq x y z
N MET A 1 -27.07 1.47 38.10
CA MET A 1 -25.75 0.96 37.73
C MET A 1 -25.49 1.49 36.32
N HIS A 2 -24.36 2.18 36.15
CA HIS A 2 -23.98 2.79 34.88
C HIS A 2 -22.83 2.00 34.27
N ILE A 3 -22.79 1.92 32.95
CA ILE A 3 -21.80 1.17 32.20
C ILE A 3 -21.15 2.12 31.20
N TYR A 4 -19.84 2.14 31.14
CA TYR A 4 -19.09 3.04 30.28
C TYR A 4 -18.02 2.30 29.50
N ALA A 5 -17.92 2.59 28.20
CA ALA A 5 -16.72 2.31 27.45
C ALA A 5 -15.72 3.46 27.65
N GLN A 6 -14.49 3.13 28.01
CA GLN A 6 -13.38 4.08 28.06
C GLN A 6 -12.69 4.09 26.70
N ILE A 7 -12.55 5.27 26.12
CA ILE A 7 -12.02 5.45 24.77
C ILE A 7 -10.71 6.24 24.78
N ASP A 8 -9.81 5.92 23.87
CA ASP A 8 -8.59 6.68 23.63
C ASP A 8 -8.84 7.93 22.76
N SER A 9 -7.78 8.67 22.44
CA SER A 9 -7.83 9.85 21.57
C SER A 9 -8.31 9.55 20.15
N GLY A 10 -8.17 8.30 19.69
CA GLY A 10 -8.69 7.77 18.42
C GLY A 10 -10.11 7.23 18.55
N ARG A 11 -10.75 7.42 19.73
CA ARG A 11 -12.10 6.94 20.08
C ARG A 11 -12.25 5.42 20.09
N ARG A 12 -11.17 4.69 20.21
CA ARG A 12 -11.17 3.24 20.32
C ARG A 12 -11.42 2.84 21.78
N ALA A 13 -12.37 1.95 22.01
CA ALA A 13 -12.62 1.38 23.32
C ALA A 13 -11.43 0.52 23.78
N PHE A 14 -10.89 0.79 24.94
CA PHE A 14 -9.83 -0.01 25.55
C PHE A 14 -10.25 -0.68 26.86
N ALA A 15 -11.33 -0.23 27.47
CA ALA A 15 -11.90 -0.85 28.67
C ALA A 15 -13.40 -0.60 28.76
N ILE A 16 -14.10 -1.48 29.49
CA ILE A 16 -15.51 -1.30 29.88
C ILE A 16 -15.59 -1.38 31.38
N SER A 17 -16.19 -0.37 31.97
CA SER A 17 -16.33 -0.23 33.43
C SER A 17 -17.80 -0.14 33.83
N GLN A 18 -18.08 -0.62 35.03
CA GLN A 18 -19.38 -0.50 35.70
C GLN A 18 -19.23 0.32 36.97
N THR A 19 -20.15 1.26 37.20
CA THR A 19 -20.13 2.15 38.34
C THR A 19 -21.48 2.23 39.02
N THR A 20 -21.49 2.62 40.29
CA THR A 20 -22.72 2.81 41.07
C THR A 20 -23.36 4.17 40.84
N GLY A 21 -22.60 5.16 40.38
CA GLY A 21 -23.05 6.49 40.04
C GLY A 21 -22.63 6.93 38.65
N PRO A 22 -23.23 7.99 38.11
CA PRO A 22 -22.84 8.54 36.83
C PRO A 22 -21.42 9.10 36.86
N LEU A 23 -20.70 8.92 35.73
CA LEU A 23 -19.39 9.53 35.48
C LEU A 23 -19.51 10.48 34.31
N GLU A 24 -18.73 11.56 34.35
CA GLU A 24 -18.60 12.49 33.23
C GLU A 24 -17.14 12.51 32.78
N GLY A 25 -16.92 12.46 31.46
CA GLY A 25 -15.60 12.53 30.86
C GLY A 25 -15.72 12.46 29.34
N ALA A 26 -14.84 13.18 28.65
CA ALA A 26 -14.80 13.17 27.18
C ALA A 26 -14.29 11.82 26.62
N ASP A 27 -13.66 11.03 27.46
CA ASP A 27 -13.12 9.71 27.19
C ASP A 27 -14.07 8.56 27.62
N LEU A 28 -15.32 8.90 27.97
CA LEU A 28 -16.34 7.96 28.42
C LEU A 28 -17.54 7.99 27.49
N VAL A 29 -17.99 6.81 27.06
CA VAL A 29 -19.25 6.63 26.33
C VAL A 29 -20.17 5.74 27.16
N GLU A 30 -21.32 6.26 27.57
CA GLU A 30 -22.30 5.48 28.35
C GLU A 30 -22.92 4.40 27.46
N LEU A 31 -23.02 3.18 27.97
CA LEU A 31 -23.56 2.02 27.30
C LEU A 31 -24.87 1.57 27.96
N ALA A 32 -25.81 1.12 27.16
CA ALA A 32 -27.07 0.55 27.67
C ALA A 32 -26.85 -0.81 28.35
N THR A 33 -25.88 -1.57 27.86
CA THR A 33 -25.55 -2.91 28.35
C THR A 33 -24.05 -3.13 28.41
N TYR A 34 -23.59 -4.04 29.26
CA TYR A 34 -22.18 -4.45 29.30
C TYR A 34 -21.87 -5.33 28.07
N ASP A 35 -20.99 -4.85 27.23
CA ASP A 35 -20.60 -5.56 26.00
C ASP A 35 -19.07 -5.51 25.84
N PRO A 36 -18.36 -6.58 26.25
CA PRO A 36 -16.89 -6.64 26.12
C PRO A 36 -16.41 -6.72 24.65
N GLU A 37 -17.28 -7.06 23.69
CA GLU A 37 -16.90 -7.12 22.28
C GLU A 37 -16.71 -5.72 21.66
N LEU A 38 -17.04 -4.68 22.39
CA LEU A 38 -16.75 -3.29 21.99
C LEU A 38 -15.27 -2.92 22.18
N ILE A 39 -14.51 -3.67 22.97
CA ILE A 39 -13.07 -3.42 23.14
C ILE A 39 -12.36 -3.58 21.80
N GLY A 40 -11.63 -2.54 21.40
CA GLY A 40 -10.95 -2.45 20.12
C GLY A 40 -11.77 -1.78 19.01
N LYS A 41 -13.09 -1.65 19.15
CA LYS A 41 -13.94 -0.91 18.20
C LYS A 41 -13.83 0.60 18.39
N VAL A 42 -14.12 1.34 17.34
CA VAL A 42 -14.12 2.81 17.30
C VAL A 42 -15.55 3.33 17.37
N HIS A 43 -15.78 4.28 18.26
CA HIS A 43 -17.09 4.93 18.40
C HIS A 43 -17.25 6.05 17.38
N ASN A 44 -18.21 5.94 16.48
CA ASN A 44 -18.55 6.95 15.48
C ASN A 44 -19.47 8.02 16.09
N LEU A 45 -18.98 9.26 16.19
CA LEU A 45 -19.75 10.38 16.76
C LEU A 45 -20.99 10.77 15.95
N ALA A 46 -20.93 10.58 14.64
CA ALA A 46 -22.01 11.03 13.77
C ALA A 46 -23.20 10.08 13.82
N THR A 47 -22.95 8.78 13.99
CA THR A 47 -23.99 7.74 14.03
C THR A 47 -24.28 7.22 15.44
N GLY A 48 -23.33 7.38 16.38
CA GLY A 48 -23.38 6.78 17.71
C GLY A 48 -23.07 5.28 17.72
N GLU A 49 -22.66 4.72 16.59
CA GLU A 49 -22.39 3.29 16.43
C GLU A 49 -20.93 2.92 16.72
N TRP A 50 -20.71 1.64 17.02
CA TRP A 50 -19.38 1.07 17.22
C TRP A 50 -18.97 0.30 15.97
N GLU A 51 -17.90 0.76 15.35
CA GLU A 51 -17.38 0.24 14.10
C GLU A 51 -16.07 -0.54 14.33
N ALA A 52 -15.79 -1.53 13.48
CA ALA A 52 -14.48 -2.12 13.46
C ALA A 52 -13.43 -1.03 13.14
N PRO A 53 -12.26 -1.02 13.81
CA PRO A 53 -11.20 -0.09 13.44
C PRO A 53 -10.86 -0.27 11.98
N GLU A 54 -10.61 0.86 11.29
CA GLU A 54 -10.12 0.81 9.92
C GLU A 54 -8.84 -0.04 9.89
N ALA A 55 -8.84 -1.06 9.04
CA ALA A 55 -7.69 -1.92 8.90
C ALA A 55 -6.52 -1.08 8.38
N VAL A 56 -5.52 -0.87 9.21
CA VAL A 56 -4.26 -0.26 8.76
C VAL A 56 -3.63 -1.25 7.79
N GLU A 57 -3.69 -0.94 6.51
CA GLU A 57 -3.07 -1.76 5.49
C GLU A 57 -1.55 -1.80 5.74
N ASP A 58 -1.01 -3.00 5.83
CA ASP A 58 0.43 -3.17 5.97
C ASP A 58 1.12 -2.60 4.72
N PRO A 59 1.96 -1.55 4.85
CA PRO A 59 2.60 -0.95 3.68
C PRO A 59 3.44 -1.96 2.89
N ARG A 60 3.88 -3.05 3.53
CA ARG A 60 4.67 -4.12 2.90
C ARG A 60 3.93 -4.85 1.77
N VAL A 61 2.59 -4.80 1.76
CA VAL A 61 1.80 -5.36 0.65
C VAL A 61 2.04 -4.64 -0.68
N TRP A 62 2.73 -3.51 -0.65
CA TRP A 62 3.11 -2.71 -1.83
C TRP A 62 4.61 -2.75 -2.11
N TRP A 63 5.40 -3.46 -1.31
CA TRP A 63 6.84 -3.59 -1.53
C TRP A 63 7.15 -4.87 -2.29
N VAL A 64 7.83 -4.73 -3.41
CA VAL A 64 8.25 -5.84 -4.26
C VAL A 64 9.77 -5.85 -4.39
N ASP A 65 10.39 -7.03 -4.33
CA ASP A 65 11.81 -7.15 -4.61
C ASP A 65 12.10 -6.80 -6.08
N VAL A 66 13.31 -6.39 -6.35
CA VAL A 66 13.79 -6.01 -7.69
C VAL A 66 13.63 -7.15 -8.70
N GLY A 67 13.89 -8.41 -8.32
CA GLY A 67 13.69 -9.57 -9.18
C GLY A 67 12.23 -9.72 -9.62
N PRO A 68 11.30 -9.96 -8.70
CA PRO A 68 9.87 -10.02 -8.98
C PRO A 68 9.31 -8.77 -9.66
N PHE A 69 9.84 -7.56 -9.35
CA PHE A 69 9.45 -6.37 -10.11
C PHE A 69 9.79 -6.47 -11.60
N LYS A 70 10.96 -7.03 -11.94
CA LYS A 70 11.34 -7.30 -13.32
C LYS A 70 10.37 -8.28 -13.97
N ASP A 71 9.94 -9.31 -13.23
CA ASP A 71 8.96 -10.30 -13.72
C ASP A 71 7.61 -9.65 -14.03
N ARG A 72 7.19 -8.64 -13.26
CA ARG A 72 5.99 -7.84 -13.55
C ARG A 72 6.08 -7.05 -14.86
N LEU A 73 7.28 -6.70 -15.31
CA LEU A 73 7.48 -6.09 -16.62
C LEU A 73 7.25 -7.09 -17.77
N GLY A 74 7.24 -8.39 -17.47
CA GLY A 74 6.99 -9.46 -18.41
C GLY A 74 8.00 -9.48 -19.55
N MET A 75 7.52 -9.71 -20.77
CA MET A 75 8.38 -9.77 -21.98
C MET A 75 9.05 -8.44 -22.33
N ASP A 76 8.63 -7.33 -21.73
CA ASP A 76 9.29 -6.04 -21.93
C ASP A 76 10.60 -5.92 -21.13
N ALA A 77 10.76 -6.69 -20.03
CA ALA A 77 11.95 -6.62 -19.17
C ALA A 77 13.26 -6.86 -19.95
N PRO A 78 13.44 -7.94 -20.71
CA PRO A 78 14.66 -8.16 -21.47
C PRO A 78 14.99 -7.01 -22.42
N ALA A 79 13.97 -6.46 -23.05
CA ALA A 79 14.11 -5.36 -23.99
C ALA A 79 14.51 -4.05 -23.29
N ILE A 80 13.91 -3.73 -22.12
CA ILE A 80 14.26 -2.56 -21.31
C ILE A 80 15.72 -2.67 -20.86
N TYR A 81 16.11 -3.84 -20.36
CA TYR A 81 17.45 -4.07 -19.81
C TYR A 81 18.55 -4.13 -20.88
N ALA A 82 18.25 -4.59 -22.08
CA ALA A 82 19.16 -4.61 -23.21
C ALA A 82 19.22 -3.28 -23.99
N SER A 83 18.31 -2.35 -23.73
CA SER A 83 18.22 -1.10 -24.46
C SER A 83 19.42 -0.18 -24.22
N THR A 84 19.91 0.42 -25.31
CA THR A 84 20.92 1.48 -25.25
C THR A 84 20.32 2.88 -25.09
N HIS A 85 19.00 2.99 -25.09
CA HIS A 85 18.30 4.26 -24.93
C HIS A 85 18.47 4.83 -23.52
N ASP A 86 18.81 6.11 -23.40
CA ASP A 86 19.14 6.73 -22.11
C ASP A 86 17.99 6.68 -21.08
N ALA A 87 16.76 6.78 -21.52
CA ALA A 87 15.60 6.62 -20.65
C ALA A 87 15.51 5.20 -20.04
N CYS A 88 15.75 4.16 -20.86
CA CYS A 88 15.79 2.78 -20.36
C CYS A 88 16.95 2.57 -19.40
N LYS A 89 18.15 3.08 -19.70
CA LYS A 89 19.30 3.03 -18.79
C LYS A 89 19.04 3.73 -17.47
N GLY A 90 18.38 4.89 -17.52
CA GLY A 90 17.98 5.63 -16.32
C GLY A 90 17.02 4.82 -15.44
N VAL A 91 16.01 4.19 -16.03
CA VAL A 91 15.07 3.31 -15.32
C VAL A 91 15.78 2.10 -14.73
N VAL A 92 16.63 1.41 -15.49
CA VAL A 92 17.43 0.28 -15.01
C VAL A 92 18.28 0.69 -13.81
N GLY A 93 19.02 1.81 -13.91
CA GLY A 93 19.83 2.30 -12.81
C GLY A 93 19.05 2.64 -11.54
N MET A 94 17.83 3.20 -11.70
CA MET A 94 16.96 3.50 -10.57
C MET A 94 16.40 2.23 -9.91
N VAL A 95 16.13 1.18 -10.67
CA VAL A 95 15.63 -0.09 -10.15
C VAL A 95 16.72 -0.89 -9.47
N GLU A 96 17.85 -1.09 -10.15
CA GLU A 96 18.97 -1.89 -9.65
C GLU A 96 19.59 -1.34 -8.35
N GLY A 97 19.54 -0.03 -8.15
CA GLY A 97 20.09 0.62 -6.94
C GLY A 97 19.21 0.47 -5.69
N ARG A 98 18.04 -0.15 -5.79
CA ARG A 98 17.07 -0.26 -4.69
C ARG A 98 17.12 -1.65 -4.03
N LYS A 99 16.83 -1.68 -2.72
CA LYS A 99 16.60 -2.94 -2.00
C LYS A 99 15.25 -3.55 -2.37
N TYR A 100 14.24 -2.70 -2.48
CA TYR A 100 12.88 -3.05 -2.90
C TYR A 100 12.25 -1.89 -3.67
N ILE A 101 11.18 -2.16 -4.38
CA ILE A 101 10.37 -1.19 -5.09
C ILE A 101 9.06 -1.01 -4.33
N ASP A 102 8.77 0.20 -3.88
CA ASP A 102 7.46 0.55 -3.35
C ASP A 102 6.54 0.96 -4.50
N LEU A 103 5.53 0.15 -4.78
CA LEU A 103 4.60 0.36 -5.90
C LEU A 103 3.75 1.62 -5.72
N ARG A 104 3.61 2.12 -4.49
CA ARG A 104 2.89 3.37 -4.19
C ARG A 104 3.79 4.62 -4.21
N ASP A 105 5.10 4.46 -4.35
CA ASP A 105 6.00 5.60 -4.50
C ASP A 105 5.73 6.32 -5.84
N PRO A 106 5.31 7.60 -5.82
CA PRO A 106 5.00 8.34 -7.04
C PRO A 106 6.20 8.45 -7.99
N ARG A 107 7.42 8.31 -7.47
CA ARG A 107 8.64 8.27 -8.30
C ARG A 107 8.71 7.03 -9.18
N ILE A 108 8.15 5.91 -8.72
CA ILE A 108 8.06 4.68 -9.53
C ILE A 108 7.06 4.88 -10.68
N ALA A 109 5.90 5.46 -10.38
CA ALA A 109 4.92 5.80 -11.43
C ALA A 109 5.51 6.76 -12.48
N ALA A 110 6.23 7.80 -12.02
CA ALA A 110 6.90 8.76 -12.91
C ALA A 110 7.98 8.07 -13.77
N MET A 111 8.80 7.21 -13.18
CA MET A 111 9.81 6.42 -13.88
C MET A 111 9.18 5.56 -14.99
N MET A 112 8.10 4.85 -14.68
CA MET A 112 7.39 4.05 -15.68
C MET A 112 6.72 4.93 -16.74
N GLY A 113 6.31 6.14 -16.38
CA GLY A 113 5.81 7.17 -17.30
C GLY A 113 6.85 7.60 -18.34
N VAL A 114 8.13 7.65 -17.96
CA VAL A 114 9.23 7.92 -18.91
C VAL A 114 9.31 6.84 -19.97
N LEU A 115 9.15 5.57 -19.59
CA LEU A 115 9.13 4.47 -20.58
C LEU A 115 7.94 4.57 -21.54
N ILE A 116 6.79 5.05 -21.09
CA ILE A 116 5.61 5.27 -21.95
C ILE A 116 5.88 6.39 -22.95
N ALA A 117 6.46 7.50 -22.49
CA ALA A 117 6.73 8.69 -23.29
C ALA A 117 7.90 8.50 -24.28
N THR A 118 8.74 7.47 -24.07
CA THR A 118 9.92 7.24 -24.86
C THR A 118 9.57 6.59 -26.17
N ALA A 119 9.62 7.34 -27.28
CA ALA A 119 9.54 6.79 -28.63
C ALA A 119 10.83 6.02 -28.93
N GLN A 120 10.73 4.76 -29.37
CA GLN A 120 11.88 3.98 -29.79
C GLN A 120 12.34 4.41 -31.19
N PRO A 121 13.63 4.73 -31.37
CA PRO A 121 14.18 4.89 -32.70
C PRO A 121 14.01 3.59 -33.49
N ALA A 122 13.58 3.68 -34.75
CA ALA A 122 13.34 2.51 -35.60
C ALA A 122 14.51 1.53 -35.70
N ALA A 123 15.73 2.00 -35.54
CA ALA A 123 16.97 1.20 -35.55
C ALA A 123 17.14 0.29 -34.31
N ASN A 124 16.48 0.58 -33.20
CA ASN A 124 16.56 -0.17 -31.94
C ASN A 124 15.23 -0.80 -31.56
N SER A 125 14.34 -0.97 -32.48
CA SER A 125 12.96 -1.36 -32.25
C SER A 125 12.80 -2.83 -31.87
N VAL A 126 13.04 -3.12 -30.62
CA VAL A 126 12.39 -4.25 -29.96
C VAL A 126 10.91 -3.93 -29.74
N TRP A 127 10.50 -2.67 -29.81
CA TRP A 127 9.12 -2.18 -29.68
C TRP A 127 8.71 -1.33 -30.90
N PRO A 128 8.15 -1.90 -31.93
CA PRO A 128 7.71 -1.14 -33.08
C PRO A 128 6.56 -0.19 -32.69
N GLY A 129 6.80 1.11 -32.81
CA GLY A 129 5.78 2.15 -32.82
C GLY A 129 5.43 2.85 -31.51
N SER A 130 5.87 2.35 -30.35
CA SER A 130 5.67 3.01 -29.05
C SER A 130 6.77 2.60 -28.07
N GLY A 131 6.88 3.28 -26.93
CA GLY A 131 7.81 2.88 -25.87
C GLY A 131 7.51 1.48 -25.31
N PRO A 132 8.44 0.93 -24.50
CA PRO A 132 8.34 -0.44 -23.95
C PRO A 132 7.22 -0.62 -22.92
N MET A 133 6.56 0.45 -22.53
CA MET A 133 5.52 0.45 -21.53
C MET A 133 4.25 1.12 -22.07
N THR A 134 3.10 0.62 -21.67
CA THR A 134 1.80 1.28 -21.90
C THR A 134 1.20 1.74 -20.58
N ALA A 135 0.28 2.71 -20.62
CA ALA A 135 -0.42 3.15 -19.41
C ALA A 135 -1.15 2.00 -18.72
N ALA A 136 -1.81 1.13 -19.50
CA ALA A 136 -2.50 -0.04 -18.95
C ALA A 136 -1.55 -1.03 -18.25
N LYS A 137 -0.36 -1.30 -18.81
CA LYS A 137 0.66 -2.15 -18.16
C LYS A 137 1.18 -1.52 -16.89
N ARG A 138 1.53 -0.23 -16.93
CA ARG A 138 1.95 0.51 -15.73
C ARG A 138 0.92 0.40 -14.62
N ASP A 139 -0.34 0.70 -14.94
CA ASP A 139 -1.41 0.72 -13.96
C ASP A 139 -1.64 -0.69 -13.37
N ALA A 140 -1.62 -1.73 -14.20
CA ALA A 140 -1.70 -3.12 -13.74
C ALA A 140 -0.56 -3.47 -12.77
N ILE A 141 0.68 -3.05 -13.05
CA ILE A 141 1.84 -3.30 -12.17
C ILE A 141 1.69 -2.56 -10.84
N LEU A 142 1.29 -1.29 -10.87
CA LEU A 142 1.28 -0.42 -9.69
C LEU A 142 0.06 -0.65 -8.78
N THR A 143 -1.06 -1.12 -9.32
CA THR A 143 -2.30 -1.32 -8.55
C THR A 143 -2.51 -2.76 -8.08
N THR A 144 -1.63 -3.69 -8.45
CA THR A 144 -1.68 -5.08 -7.98
C THR A 144 -0.82 -5.24 -6.73
N PRO A 145 -1.42 -5.54 -5.57
CA PRO A 145 -0.67 -5.83 -4.35
C PRO A 145 0.35 -6.94 -4.54
N THR A 146 1.40 -6.95 -3.74
CA THR A 146 2.45 -7.97 -3.81
C THR A 146 1.98 -9.28 -3.16
N THR A 147 2.36 -10.40 -3.75
CA THR A 147 2.20 -11.72 -3.16
C THR A 147 3.27 -11.97 -2.09
N GLU A 148 3.06 -12.97 -1.23
CA GLU A 148 4.07 -13.39 -0.25
C GLU A 148 5.39 -13.78 -0.94
N VAL A 149 5.31 -14.48 -2.06
CA VAL A 149 6.49 -14.89 -2.83
C VAL A 149 7.29 -13.69 -3.33
N GLU A 150 6.64 -12.63 -3.79
CA GLU A 150 7.29 -11.40 -4.26
C GLU A 150 7.95 -10.60 -3.13
N ARG A 151 7.51 -10.80 -1.88
CA ARG A 151 8.06 -10.16 -0.67
C ARG A 151 9.14 -10.97 0.01
N HIS A 152 9.17 -12.29 -0.23
CA HIS A 152 10.00 -13.26 0.50
C HIS A 152 11.50 -13.09 0.28
N VAL A 153 11.91 -12.34 -0.70
CA VAL A 153 13.32 -12.24 -1.08
C VAL A 153 14.00 -11.12 -0.31
N LYS A 154 15.01 -11.43 0.48
CA LYS A 154 15.93 -10.53 1.20
C LYS A 154 15.43 -9.85 2.49
N GLY A 155 14.68 -10.56 3.34
CA GLY A 155 14.45 -10.10 4.71
C GLY A 155 13.54 -8.87 4.79
N LEU A 156 12.55 -8.78 3.92
CA LEU A 156 11.38 -7.93 4.08
C LEU A 156 10.39 -8.54 5.08
N GLU A 157 10.67 -9.76 5.54
CA GLU A 157 10.02 -10.40 6.66
C GLU A 157 10.64 -9.89 7.96
N GLY A 158 9.91 -9.08 8.68
CA GLY A 158 10.28 -8.59 9.99
C GLY A 158 9.03 -8.49 10.84
#